data_d99ca02d95ee0404315d16bf34afcccb
#
_entry.id   d99ca02d95ee0404315d16bf34afcccb
#
_cell.length_a   1.000
_cell.length_b   1.000
_cell.length_c   1.000
_cell.angle_alpha   90.00
_cell.angle_beta   90.00
_cell.angle_gamma   90.00
#
_symmetry.space_group_name_H-M   'P 1'
#
loop_
_entity.id
_entity.type
_entity.pdbx_description
1 polymer ?
#
loop_
_entity_poly.entity_id
_entity_poly.type
_entity_poly.pdbx_seq_one_letter_code
_entity_poly.pdbx_strand_id
1 'polypeptide(L)'
;LDPLGVVAAQEACGLASWLGSVQAGTGCAVEPSPATLDLRQAWWRAEATTQALLERELAASAWSEPLLARRLSQLLPQGLPLMLANSSPVRDWETFAHPAAPSRPVFGFRGASGIDGTLSEACGLAEALGACLLVSGDLALLHDSNGWLWRPRLSGRLTVVLIDNGGGGIFEQLPIRAGDRLDFDRLFAMPQALDPLALAVAHGVPAREITDPEALAEALAWALAHPFSLLLVRTDRRRDADLRRRLRTMAAQATTP
;
A
#
# COMPACT_ATOMS: atom_id res chain seq x y z
N LEU A 1 -15.25 23.63 -2.40
CA LEU A 1 -14.87 24.34 -3.63
C LEU A 1 -15.17 23.47 -4.84
N ASP A 2 -15.96 24.00 -5.78
CA ASP A 2 -16.31 23.34 -7.05
C ASP A 2 -15.75 24.15 -8.24
N PRO A 3 -14.50 23.92 -8.63
CA PRO A 3 -13.86 24.68 -9.70
C PRO A 3 -14.47 24.44 -11.09
N LEU A 4 -15.24 23.37 -11.27
CA LEU A 4 -15.89 23.02 -12.53
C LEU A 4 -17.38 23.41 -12.57
N GLY A 5 -17.96 23.85 -11.43
CA GLY A 5 -19.36 24.24 -11.35
C GLY A 5 -20.35 23.11 -11.64
N VAL A 6 -19.97 21.85 -11.36
CA VAL A 6 -20.77 20.65 -11.65
C VAL A 6 -21.51 20.10 -10.43
N VAL A 7 -21.26 20.63 -9.25
CA VAL A 7 -21.88 20.18 -8.01
C VAL A 7 -23.30 20.74 -7.91
N ALA A 8 -24.29 19.85 -7.83
CA ALA A 8 -25.69 20.24 -7.68
C ALA A 8 -26.04 20.67 -6.26
N ALA A 9 -25.37 20.08 -5.25
CA ALA A 9 -25.53 20.43 -3.85
C ALA A 9 -24.22 20.18 -3.09
N GLN A 10 -23.94 21.01 -2.10
CA GLN A 10 -22.78 20.85 -1.23
C GLN A 10 -23.23 20.93 0.23
N GLU A 11 -22.90 19.89 0.99
CA GLU A 11 -23.14 19.82 2.43
C GLU A 11 -21.88 20.17 3.21
N ALA A 12 -21.98 21.15 4.10
CA ALA A 12 -20.85 21.62 4.91
C ALA A 12 -20.68 20.86 6.23
N CYS A 13 -21.48 19.83 6.47
CA CYS A 13 -21.41 19.01 7.67
C CYS A 13 -20.46 17.80 7.50
N GLY A 14 -20.02 17.21 8.62
CA GLY A 14 -19.24 15.97 8.59
C GLY A 14 -20.08 14.79 8.07
N LEU A 15 -19.41 13.78 7.51
CA LEU A 15 -20.05 12.59 6.89
C LEU A 15 -21.07 11.92 7.83
N ALA A 16 -20.75 11.76 9.12
CA ALA A 16 -21.65 11.14 10.08
C ALA A 16 -22.95 11.94 10.27
N SER A 17 -22.86 13.28 10.35
CA SER A 17 -24.03 14.15 10.45
C SER A 17 -24.86 14.11 9.17
N TRP A 18 -24.21 14.10 8.02
CA TRP A 18 -24.89 13.99 6.73
C TRP A 18 -25.62 12.67 6.60
N LEU A 19 -24.97 11.54 6.91
CA LEU A 19 -25.61 10.22 6.92
C LEU A 19 -26.80 10.17 7.87
N GLY A 20 -26.69 10.75 9.07
CA GLY A 20 -27.80 10.86 10.02
C GLY A 20 -28.97 11.65 9.46
N SER A 21 -28.72 12.76 8.76
CA SER A 21 -29.77 13.57 8.12
C SER A 21 -30.46 12.83 6.97
N VAL A 22 -29.70 12.10 6.16
CA VAL A 22 -30.24 11.26 5.08
C VAL A 22 -31.12 10.15 5.64
N GLN A 23 -30.65 9.44 6.69
CA GLN A 23 -31.43 8.38 7.35
C GLN A 23 -32.72 8.93 8.00
N ALA A 24 -32.65 10.10 8.65
CA ALA A 24 -33.82 10.73 9.23
C ALA A 24 -34.83 11.26 8.19
N GLY A 25 -34.32 11.74 7.04
CA GLY A 25 -35.14 12.23 5.94
C GLY A 25 -35.79 11.15 5.07
N THR A 26 -35.18 9.97 5.02
CA THR A 26 -35.67 8.88 4.17
C THR A 26 -36.67 7.96 4.83
N GLY A 27 -37.14 8.20 6.04
CA GLY A 27 -38.22 7.51 6.82
C GLY A 27 -38.82 6.18 6.27
N CYS A 28 -38.30 5.68 5.17
CA CYS A 28 -38.63 4.45 4.47
C CYS A 28 -37.35 3.79 4.00
N ALA A 29 -37.08 2.57 4.44
CA ALA A 29 -36.13 1.72 3.78
C ALA A 29 -36.62 1.56 2.31
N VAL A 30 -35.93 2.21 1.37
CA VAL A 30 -36.22 2.03 -0.06
C VAL A 30 -35.80 0.60 -0.41
N GLU A 31 -36.77 -0.25 -0.65
CA GLU A 31 -36.50 -1.61 -1.16
C GLU A 31 -35.71 -1.48 -2.48
N PRO A 32 -34.56 -2.15 -2.58
CA PRO A 32 -33.78 -2.08 -3.81
C PRO A 32 -34.55 -2.65 -4.98
N SER A 33 -34.54 -1.96 -6.11
CA SER A 33 -35.18 -2.47 -7.34
C SER A 33 -34.55 -3.80 -7.78
N PRO A 34 -35.28 -4.64 -8.54
CA PRO A 34 -34.69 -5.86 -9.11
C PRO A 34 -33.38 -5.59 -9.88
N ALA A 35 -33.32 -4.54 -10.68
CA ALA A 35 -32.10 -4.12 -11.39
C ALA A 35 -30.94 -3.79 -10.44
N THR A 36 -31.20 -3.17 -9.30
CA THR A 36 -30.20 -2.89 -8.28
C THR A 36 -29.67 -4.18 -7.65
N LEU A 37 -30.57 -5.14 -7.40
CA LEU A 37 -30.20 -6.45 -6.87
C LEU A 37 -29.35 -7.24 -7.86
N ASP A 38 -29.73 -7.24 -9.15
CA ASP A 38 -28.99 -7.89 -10.22
C ASP A 38 -27.60 -7.30 -10.38
N LEU A 39 -27.48 -5.96 -10.37
CA LEU A 39 -26.21 -5.25 -10.41
C LEU A 39 -25.32 -5.65 -9.21
N ARG A 40 -25.89 -5.65 -8.01
CA ARG A 40 -25.17 -6.07 -6.80
C ARG A 40 -24.64 -7.48 -6.92
N GLN A 41 -25.48 -8.42 -7.42
CA GLN A 41 -25.05 -9.81 -7.62
C GLN A 41 -23.97 -9.95 -8.69
N ALA A 42 -24.05 -9.16 -9.78
CA ALA A 42 -23.03 -9.15 -10.81
C ALA A 42 -21.67 -8.67 -10.26
N TRP A 43 -21.68 -7.61 -9.45
CA TRP A 43 -20.48 -7.11 -8.80
C TRP A 43 -19.86 -8.12 -7.81
N TRP A 44 -20.70 -8.77 -7.00
CA TRP A 44 -20.21 -9.81 -6.07
C TRP A 44 -19.58 -11.00 -6.82
N ARG A 45 -20.17 -11.41 -7.95
CA ARG A 45 -19.59 -12.47 -8.78
C ARG A 45 -18.26 -12.04 -9.39
N ALA A 46 -18.19 -10.84 -9.95
CA ALA A 46 -16.96 -10.29 -10.50
C ALA A 46 -15.85 -10.19 -9.45
N GLU A 47 -16.18 -9.70 -8.24
CA GLU A 47 -15.25 -9.63 -7.12
C GLU A 47 -14.75 -11.02 -6.72
N ALA A 48 -15.63 -11.99 -6.50
CA ALA A 48 -15.25 -13.34 -6.13
C ALA A 48 -14.33 -13.99 -7.19
N THR A 49 -14.63 -13.79 -8.47
CA THR A 49 -13.81 -14.27 -9.59
C THR A 49 -12.43 -13.62 -9.57
N THR A 50 -12.36 -12.30 -9.38
CA THR A 50 -11.12 -11.55 -9.30
C THR A 50 -10.27 -11.99 -8.11
N GLN A 51 -10.88 -12.17 -6.93
CA GLN A 51 -10.15 -12.61 -5.75
C GLN A 51 -9.57 -14.03 -5.91
N ALA A 52 -10.32 -14.96 -6.49
CA ALA A 52 -9.84 -16.32 -6.78
C ALA A 52 -8.68 -16.30 -7.81
N LEU A 53 -8.75 -15.43 -8.81
CA LEU A 53 -7.68 -15.23 -9.77
C LEU A 53 -6.42 -14.67 -9.09
N LEU A 54 -6.55 -13.63 -8.27
CA LEU A 54 -5.42 -13.03 -7.55
C LEU A 54 -4.76 -14.05 -6.62
N GLU A 55 -5.54 -14.83 -5.89
CA GLU A 55 -5.01 -15.87 -5.00
C GLU A 55 -4.16 -16.88 -5.75
N ARG A 56 -4.67 -17.40 -6.87
CA ARG A 56 -3.95 -18.37 -7.70
C ARG A 56 -2.68 -17.80 -8.33
N GLU A 57 -2.77 -16.64 -8.95
CA GLU A 57 -1.65 -16.05 -9.69
C GLU A 57 -0.54 -15.54 -8.76
N LEU A 58 -0.90 -14.97 -7.61
CA LEU A 58 0.07 -14.48 -6.64
C LEU A 58 0.73 -15.63 -5.86
N ALA A 59 0.00 -16.71 -5.53
CA ALA A 59 0.58 -17.87 -4.87
C ALA A 59 1.67 -18.57 -5.72
N ALA A 60 1.54 -18.51 -7.04
CA ALA A 60 2.51 -19.09 -7.97
C ALA A 60 3.71 -18.17 -8.30
N SER A 61 3.71 -16.93 -7.77
CA SER A 61 4.72 -15.93 -8.10
C SER A 61 5.90 -15.93 -7.12
N ALA A 62 7.10 -15.60 -7.62
CA ALA A 62 8.20 -15.16 -6.76
C ALA A 62 7.83 -13.86 -6.03
N TRP A 63 8.72 -13.36 -5.14
CA TRP A 63 8.52 -12.06 -4.52
C TRP A 63 8.11 -11.00 -5.53
N SER A 64 7.07 -10.26 -5.19
CA SER A 64 6.54 -9.13 -5.93
C SER A 64 5.84 -8.17 -4.99
N GLU A 65 5.74 -6.90 -5.35
CA GLU A 65 5.02 -5.90 -4.55
C GLU A 65 3.53 -6.27 -4.37
N PRO A 66 2.81 -6.76 -5.42
CA PRO A 66 1.43 -7.26 -5.27
C PRO A 66 1.29 -8.41 -4.27
N LEU A 67 2.20 -9.40 -4.31
CA LEU A 67 2.19 -10.53 -3.36
C LEU A 67 2.44 -10.03 -1.92
N LEU A 68 3.41 -9.13 -1.75
CA LEU A 68 3.72 -8.56 -0.44
C LEU A 68 2.51 -7.83 0.16
N ALA A 69 1.84 -6.97 -0.61
CA ALA A 69 0.63 -6.28 -0.16
C ALA A 69 -0.47 -7.28 0.27
N ARG A 70 -0.68 -8.33 -0.54
CA ARG A 70 -1.64 -9.40 -0.24
C ARG A 70 -1.32 -10.10 1.08
N ARG A 71 -0.09 -10.60 1.22
CA ARG A 71 0.35 -11.34 2.41
C ARG A 71 0.38 -10.47 3.66
N LEU A 72 0.89 -9.25 3.58
CA LEU A 72 0.90 -8.31 4.71
C LEU A 72 -0.53 -8.03 5.21
N SER A 73 -1.48 -7.82 4.30
CA SER A 73 -2.87 -7.53 4.70
C SER A 73 -3.48 -8.64 5.55
N GLN A 74 -3.13 -9.89 5.25
CA GLN A 74 -3.63 -11.08 5.96
C GLN A 74 -2.88 -11.35 7.27
N LEU A 75 -1.56 -11.10 7.31
CA LEU A 75 -0.69 -11.48 8.42
C LEU A 75 -0.60 -10.42 9.52
N LEU A 76 -0.80 -9.15 9.21
CA LEU A 76 -0.69 -8.09 10.20
C LEU A 76 -1.77 -8.20 11.28
N PRO A 77 -1.42 -8.00 12.56
CA PRO A 77 -2.38 -8.02 13.66
C PRO A 77 -3.53 -7.03 13.45
N GLN A 78 -4.73 -7.41 13.90
CA GLN A 78 -5.88 -6.51 13.88
C GLN A 78 -5.58 -5.24 14.69
N GLY A 79 -6.00 -4.10 14.17
CA GLY A 79 -5.84 -2.81 14.83
C GLY A 79 -4.43 -2.21 14.79
N LEU A 80 -3.40 -2.93 14.30
CA LEU A 80 -2.07 -2.35 14.15
C LEU A 80 -2.11 -1.21 13.13
N PRO A 81 -1.77 0.04 13.51
CA PRO A 81 -1.71 1.16 12.59
C PRO A 81 -0.72 0.90 11.45
N LEU A 82 -1.16 1.15 10.23
CA LEU A 82 -0.40 0.97 9.02
C LEU A 82 -0.20 2.31 8.33
N MET A 83 1.04 2.67 8.03
CA MET A 83 1.37 3.77 7.15
C MET A 83 1.86 3.24 5.80
N LEU A 84 1.30 3.76 4.73
CA LEU A 84 1.66 3.41 3.36
C LEU A 84 2.35 4.61 2.70
N ALA A 85 3.60 4.42 2.32
CA ALA A 85 4.31 5.40 1.52
C ALA A 85 3.62 5.64 0.17
N ASN A 86 3.82 6.81 -0.39
CA ASN A 86 3.37 7.10 -1.75
C ASN A 86 4.04 6.19 -2.78
N SER A 87 3.70 6.37 -4.05
CA SER A 87 4.14 5.54 -5.17
C SER A 87 3.42 4.19 -5.22
N SER A 88 4.15 3.07 -5.36
CA SER A 88 3.55 1.72 -5.47
C SER A 88 2.89 1.24 -4.18
N PRO A 89 3.44 1.42 -2.97
CA PRO A 89 2.91 0.80 -1.76
C PRO A 89 1.42 1.05 -1.51
N VAL A 90 0.97 2.31 -1.60
CA VAL A 90 -0.45 2.62 -1.38
C VAL A 90 -1.35 2.05 -2.47
N ARG A 91 -0.89 2.04 -3.73
CA ARG A 91 -1.66 1.51 -4.86
C ARG A 91 -1.77 0.01 -4.83
N ASP A 92 -0.70 -0.67 -4.45
CA ASP A 92 -0.71 -2.13 -4.32
C ASP A 92 -1.57 -2.56 -3.14
N TRP A 93 -1.57 -1.80 -2.04
CA TRP A 93 -2.49 -2.06 -0.93
C TRP A 93 -3.94 -1.91 -1.36
N GLU A 94 -4.31 -0.81 -2.03
CA GLU A 94 -5.66 -0.58 -2.53
C GLU A 94 -6.13 -1.66 -3.52
N THR A 95 -5.20 -2.22 -4.31
CA THR A 95 -5.54 -3.17 -5.37
C THR A 95 -5.48 -4.63 -4.91
N PHE A 96 -4.51 -4.98 -4.08
CA PHE A 96 -4.17 -6.39 -3.80
C PHE A 96 -4.38 -6.82 -2.35
N ALA A 97 -4.62 -5.91 -1.40
CA ALA A 97 -4.96 -6.31 -0.04
C ALA A 97 -6.19 -7.23 -0.02
N HIS A 98 -6.18 -8.23 0.86
CA HIS A 98 -7.29 -9.18 0.93
C HIS A 98 -8.54 -8.50 1.50
N PRO A 99 -9.73 -8.61 0.87
CA PRO A 99 -10.93 -7.92 1.33
C PRO A 99 -11.41 -8.36 2.72
N ALA A 100 -11.10 -9.59 3.12
CA ALA A 100 -11.39 -10.10 4.46
C ALA A 100 -10.22 -9.91 5.45
N ALA A 101 -9.23 -9.07 5.12
CA ALA A 101 -8.13 -8.78 6.04
C ALA A 101 -8.63 -8.09 7.31
N PRO A 102 -8.00 -8.35 8.48
CA PRO A 102 -8.35 -7.67 9.71
C PRO A 102 -8.32 -6.15 9.58
N SER A 103 -9.35 -5.46 10.08
CA SER A 103 -9.43 -4.00 10.01
C SER A 103 -8.33 -3.34 10.83
N ARG A 104 -7.85 -2.18 10.33
CA ARG A 104 -6.81 -1.37 10.95
C ARG A 104 -6.88 0.09 10.50
N PRO A 105 -6.40 1.03 11.30
CA PRO A 105 -6.16 2.39 10.83
C PRO A 105 -5.09 2.39 9.73
N VAL A 106 -5.38 3.03 8.59
CA VAL A 106 -4.43 3.16 7.48
C VAL A 106 -4.18 4.63 7.24
N PHE A 107 -2.90 5.01 7.22
CA PHE A 107 -2.42 6.36 7.03
C PHE A 107 -1.61 6.45 5.73
N GLY A 108 -1.60 7.63 5.12
CA GLY A 108 -0.82 7.89 3.92
C GLY A 108 -0.99 9.33 3.47
N PHE A 109 -0.02 9.83 2.71
CA PHE A 109 -0.10 11.17 2.15
C PHE A 109 -1.14 11.21 1.04
N ARG A 110 -2.09 12.15 1.14
CA ARG A 110 -3.07 12.46 0.10
C ARG A 110 -3.12 13.98 -0.09
N GLY A 111 -3.32 14.41 -1.33
CA GLY A 111 -3.20 15.82 -1.69
C GLY A 111 -1.77 16.14 -2.15
N ALA A 112 -0.90 16.59 -1.26
CA ALA A 112 0.53 16.67 -1.54
C ALA A 112 1.15 15.28 -1.36
N SER A 113 1.52 14.63 -2.47
CA SER A 113 1.93 13.22 -2.48
C SER A 113 3.44 13.08 -2.75
N GLY A 114 4.28 13.62 -1.84
CA GLY A 114 5.74 13.47 -1.86
C GLY A 114 6.21 12.10 -1.36
N ILE A 115 7.51 11.85 -1.46
CA ILE A 115 8.19 10.69 -0.85
C ILE A 115 9.14 11.14 0.27
N ASP A 116 9.26 12.43 0.48
CA ASP A 116 9.96 13.10 1.58
C ASP A 116 9.18 12.97 2.89
N GLY A 117 9.86 12.95 4.02
CA GLY A 117 9.25 12.91 5.36
C GLY A 117 8.55 11.60 5.74
N THR A 118 8.59 10.58 4.90
CA THR A 118 7.83 9.34 5.08
C THR A 118 8.19 8.59 6.37
N LEU A 119 9.48 8.44 6.65
CA LEU A 119 9.95 7.76 7.84
C LEU A 119 9.69 8.59 9.10
N SER A 120 9.91 9.90 9.01
CA SER A 120 9.68 10.83 10.13
C SER A 120 8.20 10.88 10.53
N GLU A 121 7.27 10.86 9.57
CA GLU A 121 5.84 10.78 9.87
C GLU A 121 5.46 9.44 10.49
N ALA A 122 6.02 8.33 10.01
CA ALA A 122 5.81 7.02 10.62
C ALA A 122 6.31 6.97 12.06
N CYS A 123 7.44 7.63 12.38
CA CYS A 123 7.89 7.82 13.76
C CYS A 123 6.86 8.60 14.59
N GLY A 124 6.31 9.69 14.04
CA GLY A 124 5.26 10.49 14.71
C GLY A 124 3.99 9.68 14.97
N LEU A 125 3.56 8.85 14.03
CA LEU A 125 2.42 7.93 14.21
C LEU A 125 2.71 6.89 15.27
N ALA A 126 3.91 6.29 15.27
CA ALA A 126 4.31 5.32 16.29
C ALA A 126 4.33 5.93 17.68
N GLU A 127 4.83 7.17 17.82
CA GLU A 127 4.82 7.90 19.09
C GLU A 127 3.40 8.19 19.58
N ALA A 128 2.52 8.65 18.69
CA ALA A 128 1.15 9.04 19.04
C ALA A 128 0.23 7.84 19.32
N LEU A 129 0.43 6.72 18.63
CA LEU A 129 -0.46 5.56 18.67
C LEU A 129 0.13 4.36 19.42
N GLY A 130 1.37 4.47 19.90
CA GLY A 130 2.10 3.41 20.59
C GLY A 130 2.78 2.40 19.68
N ALA A 131 2.29 2.21 18.46
CA ALA A 131 2.91 1.37 17.43
C ALA A 131 2.49 1.81 16.02
N CYS A 132 3.35 1.57 15.02
CA CYS A 132 3.04 1.72 13.60
C CYS A 132 3.87 0.73 12.78
N LEU A 133 3.28 0.24 11.68
CA LEU A 133 4.03 -0.43 10.63
C LEU A 133 4.04 0.48 9.40
N LEU A 134 5.24 0.75 8.86
CA LEU A 134 5.43 1.51 7.63
C LEU A 134 5.75 0.55 6.48
N VAL A 135 5.04 0.64 5.36
CA VAL A 135 5.46 0.04 4.08
C VAL A 135 6.00 1.14 3.19
N SER A 136 7.27 1.07 2.83
CA SER A 136 7.98 2.09 2.07
C SER A 136 8.75 1.51 0.90
N GLY A 137 8.90 2.29 -0.17
CA GLY A 137 9.87 2.01 -1.23
C GLY A 137 11.27 2.53 -0.88
N ASP A 138 12.27 2.02 -1.59
CA ASP A 138 13.69 2.36 -1.45
C ASP A 138 13.96 3.87 -1.56
N LEU A 139 13.46 4.54 -2.60
CA LEU A 139 13.66 5.97 -2.78
C LEU A 139 12.99 6.80 -1.68
N ALA A 140 11.81 6.42 -1.21
CA ALA A 140 11.13 7.15 -0.13
C ALA A 140 11.91 7.03 1.19
N LEU A 141 12.45 5.86 1.50
CA LEU A 141 13.33 5.69 2.66
C LEU A 141 14.59 6.54 2.54
N LEU A 142 15.24 6.56 1.38
CA LEU A 142 16.45 7.33 1.17
C LEU A 142 16.22 8.84 1.24
N HIS A 143 15.08 9.32 0.76
CA HIS A 143 14.70 10.73 0.87
C HIS A 143 14.56 11.21 2.32
N ASP A 144 14.18 10.33 3.22
CA ASP A 144 13.97 10.65 4.64
C ASP A 144 14.80 9.77 5.57
N SER A 145 15.98 9.33 5.14
CA SER A 145 16.87 8.49 5.94
C SER A 145 17.27 9.12 7.28
N ASN A 146 17.26 10.45 7.39
CA ASN A 146 17.47 11.17 8.64
C ASN A 146 16.35 10.94 9.66
N GLY A 147 15.20 10.43 9.28
CA GLY A 147 14.15 9.99 10.18
C GLY A 147 14.62 8.94 11.20
N TRP A 148 15.69 8.17 10.88
CA TRP A 148 16.33 7.25 11.84
C TRP A 148 16.87 7.94 13.10
N LEU A 149 17.15 9.23 13.07
CA LEU A 149 17.64 10.00 14.22
C LEU A 149 16.61 10.10 15.35
N TRP A 150 15.32 9.88 15.06
CA TRP A 150 14.27 9.86 16.08
C TRP A 150 14.27 8.58 16.92
N ARG A 151 14.84 7.48 16.42
CA ARG A 151 14.86 6.18 17.07
C ARG A 151 15.22 6.21 18.58
N PRO A 152 16.28 6.90 19.03
CA PRO A 152 16.65 6.88 20.46
C PRO A 152 15.65 7.57 21.38
N ARG A 153 14.73 8.34 20.83
CA ARG A 153 13.71 9.14 21.56
C ARG A 153 12.30 8.60 21.37
N LEU A 154 12.12 7.61 20.51
CA LEU A 154 10.80 7.04 20.22
C LEU A 154 10.34 6.16 21.38
N SER A 155 9.19 6.48 21.97
CA SER A 155 8.53 5.65 22.99
C SER A 155 7.64 4.57 22.37
N GLY A 156 7.08 4.85 21.20
CA GLY A 156 6.31 3.89 20.41
C GLY A 156 7.19 2.88 19.66
N ARG A 157 6.55 1.91 19.02
CA ARG A 157 7.22 0.88 18.22
C ARG A 157 7.04 1.15 16.71
N LEU A 158 8.12 1.08 15.95
CA LEU A 158 8.07 1.23 14.51
C LEU A 158 8.70 0.03 13.79
N THR A 159 7.90 -0.66 12.99
CA THR A 159 8.38 -1.67 12.04
C THR A 159 8.34 -1.09 10.64
N VAL A 160 9.47 -1.13 9.93
CA VAL A 160 9.56 -0.71 8.53
C VAL A 160 9.66 -1.95 7.65
N VAL A 161 8.71 -2.11 6.74
CA VAL A 161 8.78 -3.06 5.63
C VAL A 161 9.23 -2.28 4.40
N LEU A 162 10.47 -2.49 4.03
CA LEU A 162 11.10 -1.79 2.91
C LEU A 162 11.06 -2.64 1.66
N ILE A 163 10.54 -2.07 0.60
CA ILE A 163 10.56 -2.65 -0.75
C ILE A 163 11.70 -2.01 -1.51
N ASP A 164 12.71 -2.82 -1.85
CA ASP A 164 13.78 -2.42 -2.75
C ASP A 164 13.53 -3.07 -4.12
N ASN A 165 12.95 -2.29 -5.01
CA ASN A 165 12.64 -2.72 -6.38
C ASN A 165 13.61 -2.12 -7.43
N GLY A 166 14.66 -1.44 -6.97
CA GLY A 166 15.65 -0.76 -7.82
C GLY A 166 15.17 0.57 -8.35
N GLY A 167 14.43 1.36 -7.54
CA GLY A 167 14.11 2.76 -7.82
C GLY A 167 12.63 3.05 -8.09
N GLY A 168 12.34 4.00 -8.99
CA GLY A 168 10.99 4.51 -9.26
C GLY A 168 10.08 3.54 -10.04
N GLY A 169 9.74 2.39 -9.46
CA GLY A 169 8.96 1.32 -10.08
C GLY A 169 7.58 1.74 -10.60
N ILE A 170 6.97 2.75 -9.98
CA ILE A 170 5.67 3.28 -10.44
C ILE A 170 5.74 3.78 -11.89
N PHE A 171 6.87 4.32 -12.31
CA PHE A 171 7.03 4.90 -13.64
C PHE A 171 7.11 3.84 -14.75
N GLU A 172 7.39 2.56 -14.42
CA GLU A 172 7.38 1.45 -15.40
C GLU A 172 5.99 1.23 -16.04
N GLN A 173 4.94 1.76 -15.43
CA GLN A 173 3.57 1.67 -15.95
C GLN A 173 3.17 2.86 -16.82
N LEU A 174 4.02 3.87 -16.98
CA LEU A 174 3.73 5.05 -17.78
C LEU A 174 4.09 4.84 -19.26
N PRO A 175 3.36 5.49 -20.20
CA PRO A 175 3.65 5.40 -21.63
C PRO A 175 5.08 5.81 -21.99
N ILE A 176 5.68 6.73 -21.24
CA ILE A 176 7.06 7.20 -21.47
C ILE A 176 8.09 6.07 -21.37
N ARG A 177 7.78 4.97 -20.67
CA ARG A 177 8.64 3.77 -20.57
C ARG A 177 8.90 3.13 -21.94
N ALA A 178 7.94 3.22 -22.86
CA ALA A 178 8.04 2.65 -24.21
C ALA A 178 8.87 3.53 -25.17
N GLY A 179 9.22 4.75 -24.77
CA GLY A 179 10.00 5.67 -25.58
C GLY A 179 11.50 5.38 -25.49
N ASP A 180 12.21 5.45 -26.60
CA ASP A 180 13.65 5.26 -26.74
C ASP A 180 14.46 6.59 -26.69
N ARG A 181 13.76 7.73 -26.59
CA ARG A 181 14.37 9.07 -26.64
C ARG A 181 14.94 9.56 -25.33
N LEU A 182 14.62 8.90 -24.23
CA LEU A 182 15.01 9.31 -22.88
C LEU A 182 15.70 8.16 -22.15
N ASP A 183 16.73 8.50 -21.40
CA ASP A 183 17.34 7.59 -20.42
C ASP A 183 16.38 7.41 -19.24
N PHE A 184 15.51 6.41 -19.38
CA PHE A 184 14.47 6.15 -18.40
C PHE A 184 15.03 5.79 -17.03
N ASP A 185 16.08 4.98 -16.98
CA ASP A 185 16.68 4.56 -15.71
C ASP A 185 17.28 5.76 -14.98
N ARG A 186 17.95 6.66 -15.70
CA ARG A 186 18.54 7.87 -15.12
C ARG A 186 17.51 8.90 -14.67
N LEU A 187 16.44 9.11 -15.44
CA LEU A 187 15.52 10.25 -15.25
C LEU A 187 14.26 9.90 -14.44
N PHE A 188 13.85 8.63 -14.42
CA PHE A 188 12.61 8.18 -13.79
C PHE A 188 12.83 7.10 -12.73
N ALA A 189 13.49 6.01 -13.09
CA ALA A 189 13.70 4.92 -12.13
C ALA A 189 14.73 5.29 -11.07
N MET A 190 15.82 5.96 -11.44
CA MET A 190 16.87 6.46 -10.54
C MET A 190 17.36 5.40 -9.54
N PRO A 191 17.78 4.20 -9.98
CA PRO A 191 18.25 3.17 -9.08
C PRO A 191 19.45 3.68 -8.26
N GLN A 192 19.45 3.34 -6.98
CA GLN A 192 20.52 3.74 -6.07
C GLN A 192 21.41 2.56 -5.71
N ALA A 193 22.71 2.77 -5.63
CA ALA A 193 23.72 1.76 -5.27
C ALA A 193 23.99 1.73 -3.76
N LEU A 194 22.97 1.95 -2.94
CA LEU A 194 23.10 1.96 -1.48
C LEU A 194 22.49 0.69 -0.90
N ASP A 195 23.17 0.09 0.07
CA ASP A 195 22.65 -1.05 0.83
C ASP A 195 21.74 -0.55 1.97
N PRO A 196 20.40 -0.79 1.88
CA PRO A 196 19.47 -0.36 2.92
C PRO A 196 19.68 -1.07 4.26
N LEU A 197 20.18 -2.31 4.26
CA LEU A 197 20.47 -3.04 5.49
C LEU A 197 21.67 -2.42 6.21
N ALA A 198 22.74 -2.12 5.48
CA ALA A 198 23.91 -1.45 6.03
C ALA A 198 23.55 -0.06 6.58
N LEU A 199 22.68 0.68 5.88
CA LEU A 199 22.18 1.98 6.34
C LEU A 199 21.40 1.85 7.66
N ALA A 200 20.46 0.90 7.74
CA ALA A 200 19.68 0.65 8.95
C ALA A 200 20.59 0.28 10.14
N VAL A 201 21.54 -0.62 9.92
CA VAL A 201 22.51 -1.05 10.93
C VAL A 201 23.38 0.11 11.40
N ALA A 202 23.83 0.99 10.52
CA ALA A 202 24.61 2.18 10.87
C ALA A 202 23.84 3.13 11.80
N HIS A 203 22.51 3.15 11.72
CA HIS A 203 21.61 3.85 12.64
C HIS A 203 21.22 3.02 13.86
N GLY A 204 21.78 1.81 14.04
CA GLY A 204 21.49 0.90 15.15
C GLY A 204 20.10 0.26 15.07
N VAL A 205 19.50 0.18 13.88
CA VAL A 205 18.21 -0.45 13.61
C VAL A 205 18.43 -1.92 13.30
N PRO A 206 17.88 -2.88 14.06
CA PRO A 206 17.86 -4.28 13.67
C PRO A 206 17.18 -4.47 12.33
N ALA A 207 17.86 -5.13 11.40
CA ALA A 207 17.38 -5.29 10.04
C ALA A 207 17.57 -6.71 9.53
N ARG A 208 16.62 -7.21 8.74
CA ARG A 208 16.67 -8.53 8.08
C ARG A 208 16.14 -8.43 6.65
N GLU A 209 16.74 -9.19 5.75
CA GLU A 209 16.18 -9.43 4.43
C GLU A 209 15.29 -10.68 4.45
N ILE A 210 14.15 -10.61 3.75
CA ILE A 210 13.23 -11.73 3.55
C ILE A 210 13.36 -12.16 2.10
N THR A 211 14.03 -13.27 1.87
CA THR A 211 14.25 -13.82 0.52
C THR A 211 13.14 -14.79 0.10
N ASP A 212 12.48 -15.43 1.06
CA ASP A 212 11.41 -16.40 0.84
C ASP A 212 10.07 -15.83 1.30
N PRO A 213 9.02 -15.76 0.44
CA PRO A 213 7.68 -15.37 0.84
C PRO A 213 7.09 -16.15 2.01
N GLU A 214 7.43 -17.41 2.17
CA GLU A 214 6.92 -18.25 3.27
C GLU A 214 7.53 -17.87 4.63
N ALA A 215 8.71 -17.24 4.65
CA ALA A 215 9.33 -16.73 5.86
C ALA A 215 8.71 -15.41 6.38
N LEU A 216 7.78 -14.79 5.64
CA LEU A 216 7.23 -13.47 5.99
C LEU A 216 6.57 -13.46 7.38
N ALA A 217 5.82 -14.50 7.74
CA ALA A 217 5.12 -14.55 9.02
C ALA A 217 6.09 -14.56 10.21
N GLU A 218 7.15 -15.37 10.14
CA GLU A 218 8.19 -15.42 11.15
C GLU A 218 8.97 -14.09 11.23
N ALA A 219 9.33 -13.54 10.08
CA ALA A 219 10.03 -12.26 10.01
C ALA A 219 9.21 -11.12 10.60
N LEU A 220 7.91 -11.06 10.34
CA LEU A 220 6.99 -10.08 10.94
C LEU A 220 6.91 -10.25 12.47
N ALA A 221 6.78 -11.48 12.96
CA ALA A 221 6.76 -11.75 14.39
C ALA A 221 8.06 -11.26 15.06
N TRP A 222 9.21 -11.54 14.45
CA TRP A 222 10.50 -11.02 14.90
C TRP A 222 10.52 -9.49 14.88
N ALA A 223 10.12 -8.85 13.80
CA ALA A 223 10.18 -7.41 13.65
C ALA A 223 9.28 -6.68 14.65
N LEU A 224 8.06 -7.15 14.83
CA LEU A 224 7.09 -6.59 15.77
C LEU A 224 7.50 -6.77 17.25
N ALA A 225 8.40 -7.70 17.56
CA ALA A 225 8.96 -7.86 18.89
C ALA A 225 10.02 -6.79 19.24
N HIS A 226 10.58 -6.11 18.24
CA HIS A 226 11.57 -5.05 18.44
C HIS A 226 10.92 -3.68 18.57
N PRO A 227 11.48 -2.77 19.39
CA PRO A 227 10.99 -1.39 19.44
C PRO A 227 11.10 -0.66 18.11
N PHE A 228 12.17 -0.95 17.36
CA PHE A 228 12.44 -0.42 16.04
C PHE A 228 13.07 -1.50 15.17
N SER A 229 12.57 -1.72 13.95
CA SER A 229 13.09 -2.78 13.09
C SER A 229 12.85 -2.48 11.61
N LEU A 230 13.66 -3.11 10.75
CA LEU A 230 13.49 -3.06 9.31
C LEU A 230 13.46 -4.49 8.72
N LEU A 231 12.46 -4.75 7.90
CA LEU A 231 12.38 -5.92 7.03
C LEU A 231 12.56 -5.48 5.59
N LEU A 232 13.56 -6.01 4.92
CA LEU A 232 13.84 -5.73 3.52
C LEU A 232 13.26 -6.84 2.64
N VAL A 233 12.50 -6.44 1.62
CA VAL A 233 12.03 -7.33 0.54
C VAL A 233 12.54 -6.77 -0.78
N ARG A 234 13.35 -7.57 -1.49
CA ARG A 234 13.82 -7.20 -2.84
C ARG A 234 12.86 -7.73 -3.88
N THR A 235 12.46 -6.85 -4.78
CA THR A 235 11.64 -7.18 -5.95
C THR A 235 12.28 -6.63 -7.22
N ASP A 236 11.61 -6.79 -8.36
CA ASP A 236 12.06 -6.23 -9.63
C ASP A 236 10.95 -5.36 -10.22
N ARG A 237 11.21 -4.05 -10.33
CA ARG A 237 10.22 -3.07 -10.80
C ARG A 237 9.59 -3.41 -12.15
N ARG A 238 10.36 -4.03 -13.07
CA ARG A 238 9.89 -4.38 -14.41
C ARG A 238 8.97 -5.59 -14.36
N ARG A 239 9.38 -6.63 -13.63
CA ARG A 239 8.56 -7.82 -13.40
C ARG A 239 7.26 -7.48 -12.66
N ASP A 240 7.32 -6.60 -11.67
CA ASP A 240 6.15 -6.14 -10.93
C ASP A 240 5.18 -5.35 -11.82
N ALA A 241 5.70 -4.51 -12.71
CA ALA A 241 4.87 -3.78 -13.68
C ALA A 241 4.22 -4.74 -14.68
N ASP A 242 4.94 -5.76 -15.17
CA ASP A 242 4.40 -6.79 -16.06
C ASP A 242 3.33 -7.64 -15.35
N LEU A 243 3.58 -8.02 -14.10
CA LEU A 243 2.63 -8.76 -13.28
C LEU A 243 1.33 -7.95 -13.10
N ARG A 244 1.41 -6.67 -12.72
CA ARG A 244 0.23 -5.79 -12.56
C ARG A 244 -0.57 -5.66 -13.86
N ARG A 245 0.11 -5.54 -15.02
CA ARG A 245 -0.57 -5.49 -16.33
C ARG A 245 -1.28 -6.80 -16.63
N ARG A 246 -0.59 -7.93 -16.43
CA ARG A 246 -1.15 -9.27 -16.63
C ARG A 246 -2.38 -9.50 -15.75
N LEU A 247 -2.29 -9.23 -14.46
CA LEU A 247 -3.40 -9.42 -13.53
C LEU A 247 -4.62 -8.58 -13.90
N ARG A 248 -4.43 -7.32 -14.30
CA ARG A 248 -5.53 -6.45 -14.77
C ARG A 248 -6.21 -7.02 -16.04
N THR A 249 -5.41 -7.47 -16.99
CA THR A 249 -5.95 -8.05 -18.25
C THR A 249 -6.74 -9.31 -17.96
N MET A 250 -6.21 -10.21 -17.13
CA MET A 250 -6.89 -11.46 -16.77
C MET A 250 -8.17 -11.19 -15.98
N ALA A 251 -8.17 -10.25 -15.04
CA ALA A 251 -9.36 -9.87 -14.28
C ALA A 251 -10.44 -9.29 -15.22
N ALA A 252 -10.07 -8.39 -16.12
CA ALA A 252 -11.01 -7.84 -17.11
C ALA A 252 -11.62 -8.93 -17.98
N GLN A 253 -10.83 -9.88 -18.47
CA GLN A 253 -11.32 -11.01 -19.29
C GLN A 253 -12.23 -11.96 -18.50
N ALA A 254 -11.90 -12.23 -17.24
CA ALA A 254 -12.66 -13.15 -16.40
C ALA A 254 -13.99 -12.56 -15.89
N THR A 255 -14.14 -11.24 -15.92
CA THR A 255 -15.34 -10.54 -15.43
C THR A 255 -16.20 -9.93 -16.56
N THR A 256 -15.75 -10.04 -17.79
CA THR A 256 -16.56 -9.65 -18.98
C THR A 256 -17.70 -10.65 -19.14
N PRO A 257 -18.94 -10.19 -19.32
CA PRO A 257 -20.12 -11.06 -19.50
C PRO A 257 -20.02 -11.96 -20.74
#